data_f7095b99178d1d04609a7e0822888d7b
#
_entry.id   f7095b99178d1d04609a7e0822888d7b
#
_cell.length_a   1.000
_cell.length_b   1.000
_cell.length_c   1.000
_cell.angle_alpha   90.00
_cell.angle_beta   90.00
_cell.angle_gamma   90.00
#
_symmetry.space_group_name_H-M   'P 1'
#
loop_
_entity.id
_entity.type
_entity.pdbx_description
1 polymer ?
#
loop_
_entity_poly.entity_id
_entity_poly.type
_entity_poly.pdbx_seq_one_letter_code
_entity_poly.pdbx_strand_id
1 'polypeptide(L)'
;MIDGIPATVLDEAIAWQVRLRSGTTDQATVAACGHWRQRDPLHERCWQALLSAERPFEQALGIAPTILRSSLANMDPRGTAHSRRRALRLLGLGALTSTVGLVASRTPSLRPDHATGLGRSLQLTLADGSGLTLNTRTAIDVDDPLRITLHRGELYLQTPATQRLSQPTTPVIIEAADHRLGTQYARFGLRRHSSGALQLNVETGRIQVWHASRLIGTTAAGARSYRIDTNGLQERANDGLDPLAWRQGTMVATRARLAACIDELARYRSGWLVCDPRIADLQVSGVFQLRDIGGVLQALVRTLPIKTRQRWPYWTEVIPA
;
A
#
# COMPACT_ATOMS: atom_id res chain seq x y z
N MET A 1 -11.97 -15.47 7.64
CA MET A 1 -12.03 -16.00 9.01
C MET A 1 -10.87 -16.95 9.18
N ILE A 2 -10.10 -16.84 10.25
CA ILE A 2 -9.12 -17.87 10.62
C ILE A 2 -9.99 -18.97 11.23
N ASP A 3 -10.27 -20.01 10.43
CA ASP A 3 -11.21 -21.07 10.82
C ASP A 3 -10.76 -21.75 12.10
N GLY A 4 -11.64 -21.80 13.10
CA GLY A 4 -11.49 -22.55 14.35
C GLY A 4 -10.80 -21.83 15.51
N ILE A 5 -10.53 -20.51 15.43
CA ILE A 5 -9.96 -19.74 16.56
C ILE A 5 -11.07 -18.97 17.29
N PRO A 6 -11.27 -19.19 18.61
CA PRO A 6 -12.22 -18.43 19.41
C PRO A 6 -11.86 -16.94 19.43
N ALA A 7 -12.88 -16.07 19.39
CA ALA A 7 -12.68 -14.62 19.39
C ALA A 7 -11.88 -14.12 20.61
N THR A 8 -12.05 -14.77 21.77
CA THR A 8 -11.32 -14.45 23.00
C THR A 8 -9.81 -14.66 22.85
N VAL A 9 -9.38 -15.74 22.21
CA VAL A 9 -7.96 -16.05 21.96
C VAL A 9 -7.34 -15.05 20.97
N LEU A 10 -8.10 -14.66 19.96
CA LEU A 10 -7.68 -13.64 19.00
C LEU A 10 -7.52 -12.27 19.68
N ASP A 11 -8.45 -11.91 20.56
CA ASP A 11 -8.41 -10.65 21.30
C ASP A 11 -7.19 -10.59 22.24
N GLU A 12 -6.86 -11.69 22.90
CA GLU A 12 -5.67 -11.79 23.75
C GLU A 12 -4.37 -11.71 22.94
N ALA A 13 -4.29 -12.36 21.79
CA ALA A 13 -3.14 -12.32 20.91
C ALA A 13 -2.86 -10.88 20.39
N ILE A 14 -3.91 -10.16 20.00
CA ILE A 14 -3.81 -8.76 19.59
C ILE A 14 -3.36 -7.89 20.76
N ALA A 15 -3.88 -8.09 21.96
CA ALA A 15 -3.49 -7.34 23.15
C ALA A 15 -2.00 -7.52 23.46
N TRP A 16 -1.47 -8.75 23.36
CA TRP A 16 -0.04 -9.00 23.50
C TRP A 16 0.79 -8.29 22.45
N GLN A 17 0.35 -8.26 21.21
CA GLN A 17 1.07 -7.61 20.13
C GLN A 17 1.14 -6.09 20.31
N VAL A 18 0.05 -5.46 20.75
CA VAL A 18 0.02 -4.04 21.11
C VAL A 18 0.98 -3.73 22.26
N ARG A 19 0.98 -4.55 23.33
CA ARG A 19 1.90 -4.36 24.46
C ARG A 19 3.37 -4.47 24.04
N LEU A 20 3.72 -5.46 23.22
CA LEU A 20 5.09 -5.66 22.75
C LEU A 20 5.58 -4.55 21.80
N ARG A 21 4.67 -3.79 21.18
CA ARG A 21 4.98 -2.69 20.26
C ARG A 21 4.87 -1.29 20.87
N SER A 22 4.43 -1.17 22.13
CA SER A 22 4.21 0.13 22.79
C SER A 22 5.48 0.92 23.10
N GLY A 23 6.68 0.42 22.77
CA GLY A 23 7.96 1.10 23.00
C GLY A 23 8.44 1.10 24.46
N THR A 24 7.63 0.62 25.39
CA THR A 24 7.93 0.48 26.84
C THR A 24 8.02 -1.00 27.27
N THR A 25 8.36 -1.88 26.32
CA THR A 25 8.38 -3.33 26.55
C THR A 25 9.56 -3.69 27.44
N ASP A 26 9.27 -4.15 28.65
CA ASP A 26 10.22 -4.75 29.56
C ASP A 26 10.36 -6.27 29.32
N GLN A 27 11.41 -6.87 29.87
CA GLN A 27 11.69 -8.30 29.72
C GLN A 27 10.60 -9.17 30.38
N ALA A 28 9.92 -8.66 31.40
CA ALA A 28 8.80 -9.35 32.05
C ALA A 28 7.58 -9.47 31.11
N THR A 29 7.27 -8.43 30.35
CA THR A 29 6.19 -8.44 29.33
C THR A 29 6.48 -9.43 28.20
N VAL A 30 7.73 -9.55 27.76
CA VAL A 30 8.14 -10.53 26.74
C VAL A 30 7.99 -11.96 27.27
N ALA A 31 8.44 -12.21 28.51
CA ALA A 31 8.32 -13.51 29.16
C ALA A 31 6.85 -13.90 29.37
N ALA A 32 6.00 -12.97 29.81
CA ALA A 32 4.57 -13.20 30.01
C ALA A 32 3.84 -13.55 28.71
N CYS A 33 4.18 -12.90 27.60
CA CYS A 33 3.68 -13.26 26.27
C CYS A 33 4.14 -14.66 25.85
N GLY A 34 5.40 -15.02 26.11
CA GLY A 34 5.93 -16.36 25.87
C GLY A 34 5.16 -17.44 26.64
N HIS A 35 4.88 -17.22 27.93
CA HIS A 35 4.06 -18.12 28.75
C HIS A 35 2.62 -18.23 28.21
N TRP A 36 1.99 -17.13 27.80
CA TRP A 36 0.65 -17.15 27.23
C TRP A 36 0.62 -18.01 25.95
N ARG A 37 1.60 -17.89 25.06
CA ARG A 37 1.70 -18.69 23.83
C ARG A 37 1.84 -20.19 24.11
N GLN A 38 2.58 -20.55 25.16
CA GLN A 38 2.84 -21.94 25.54
C GLN A 38 1.67 -22.61 26.27
N ARG A 39 0.69 -21.84 26.75
CA ARG A 39 -0.45 -22.34 27.56
C ARG A 39 -1.41 -23.21 26.77
N ASP A 40 -1.58 -22.94 25.47
CA ASP A 40 -2.50 -23.64 24.58
C ASP A 40 -1.97 -23.61 23.14
N PRO A 41 -1.95 -24.73 22.40
CA PRO A 41 -1.62 -24.76 21.00
C PRO A 41 -2.46 -23.81 20.12
N LEU A 42 -3.69 -23.45 20.55
CA LEU A 42 -4.54 -22.46 19.90
C LEU A 42 -3.95 -21.04 19.99
N HIS A 43 -3.34 -20.68 21.12
CA HIS A 43 -2.70 -19.39 21.32
C HIS A 43 -1.52 -19.21 20.34
N GLU A 44 -0.68 -20.25 20.21
CA GLU A 44 0.45 -20.21 19.26
C GLU A 44 -0.02 -20.14 17.81
N ARG A 45 -1.05 -20.93 17.43
CA ARG A 45 -1.62 -20.84 16.07
C ARG A 45 -2.20 -19.47 15.77
N CYS A 46 -2.92 -18.88 16.72
CA CYS A 46 -3.45 -17.53 16.59
C CYS A 46 -2.33 -16.49 16.46
N TRP A 47 -1.28 -16.62 17.26
CA TRP A 47 -0.10 -15.75 17.21
C TRP A 47 0.60 -15.82 15.86
N GLN A 48 0.84 -17.02 15.32
CA GLN A 48 1.46 -17.21 14.02
C GLN A 48 0.59 -16.68 12.86
N ALA A 49 -0.73 -16.86 12.97
CA ALA A 49 -1.66 -16.30 11.99
C ALA A 49 -1.63 -14.76 11.95
N LEU A 50 -1.55 -14.11 13.13
CA LEU A 50 -1.37 -12.65 13.22
C LEU A 50 -0.04 -12.19 12.62
N LEU A 51 1.07 -12.86 12.91
CA LEU A 51 2.37 -12.54 12.33
C LEU A 51 2.41 -12.76 10.83
N SER A 52 1.74 -13.80 10.33
CA SER A 52 1.66 -14.06 8.88
C SER A 52 0.83 -13.01 8.14
N ALA A 53 -0.22 -12.48 8.77
CA ALA A 53 -1.01 -11.38 8.23
C ALA A 53 -0.24 -10.05 8.19
N GLU A 54 0.80 -9.90 9.02
CA GLU A 54 1.66 -8.71 9.06
C GLU A 54 2.88 -8.78 8.15
N ARG A 55 3.37 -9.98 7.82
CA ARG A 55 4.53 -10.17 6.92
C ARG A 55 4.46 -9.38 5.61
N PRO A 56 3.30 -9.30 4.92
CA PRO A 56 3.17 -8.44 3.74
C PRO A 56 3.39 -6.96 4.04
N PHE A 57 3.11 -6.53 5.28
CA PHE A 57 3.25 -5.14 5.70
C PHE A 57 4.69 -4.76 6.06
N GLU A 58 5.44 -5.67 6.71
CA GLU A 58 6.86 -5.47 7.04
C GLU A 58 7.75 -5.57 5.81
N GLN A 59 7.44 -6.46 4.88
CA GLN A 59 8.13 -6.54 3.58
C GLN A 59 7.89 -5.30 2.72
N ALA A 60 6.70 -4.68 2.83
CA ALA A 60 6.39 -3.43 2.15
C ALA A 60 7.12 -2.21 2.74
N LEU A 61 7.59 -2.28 3.99
CA LEU A 61 8.33 -1.19 4.63
C LEU A 61 9.85 -1.26 4.40
N GLY A 62 10.40 -2.38 3.85
CA GLY A 62 11.81 -2.51 3.44
C GLY A 62 12.85 -2.22 4.52
N ILE A 63 12.48 -2.23 5.80
CA ILE A 63 13.38 -1.93 6.90
C ILE A 63 13.77 -3.25 7.57
N ALA A 64 14.99 -3.69 7.34
CA ALA A 64 15.59 -4.78 8.10
C ALA A 64 15.81 -4.30 9.55
N PRO A 65 15.09 -4.84 10.55
CA PRO A 65 15.13 -4.30 11.93
C PRO A 65 16.43 -4.59 12.66
N THR A 66 17.27 -5.47 12.13
CA THR A 66 18.45 -6.01 12.81
C THR A 66 19.66 -5.06 12.82
N ILE A 67 19.84 -4.25 11.79
CA ILE A 67 21.03 -3.37 11.70
C ILE A 67 20.86 -2.10 12.54
N LEU A 68 19.63 -1.61 12.70
CA LEU A 68 19.38 -0.39 13.49
C LEU A 68 19.43 -0.66 15.01
N ARG A 69 19.00 -1.86 15.46
CA ARG A 69 19.02 -2.23 16.88
C ARG A 69 20.42 -2.48 17.41
N SER A 70 21.32 -3.06 16.63
CA SER A 70 22.69 -3.30 17.05
C SER A 70 23.51 -2.01 17.14
N SER A 71 23.17 -0.96 16.36
CA SER A 71 23.83 0.33 16.41
C SER A 71 23.38 1.22 17.57
N LEU A 72 22.16 1.02 18.07
CA LEU A 72 21.59 1.79 19.19
C LEU A 72 21.80 1.13 20.55
N ALA A 73 21.96 -0.20 20.60
CA ALA A 73 22.18 -0.93 21.85
C ALA A 73 23.56 -0.73 22.47
N ASN A 74 24.53 -0.20 21.72
CA ASN A 74 25.90 0.09 22.19
C ASN A 74 26.13 1.55 22.55
N MET A 75 25.11 2.38 22.70
CA MET A 75 25.25 3.76 23.15
C MET A 75 24.92 3.84 24.64
N ASP A 76 25.97 3.73 25.46
CA ASP A 76 25.94 4.01 26.91
C ASP A 76 25.56 5.49 27.16
N PRO A 77 24.48 5.78 27.91
CA PRO A 77 24.02 7.16 28.13
C PRO A 77 24.90 7.99 29.06
N ARG A 78 26.02 7.48 29.57
CA ARG A 78 26.90 8.16 30.54
C ARG A 78 28.26 8.59 30.00
N GLY A 79 28.49 8.58 28.69
CA GLY A 79 29.75 8.99 28.06
C GLY A 79 29.87 10.51 27.86
N THR A 80 30.87 11.13 28.52
CA THR A 80 31.23 12.54 28.47
C THR A 80 31.56 13.04 27.05
N ALA A 81 31.39 14.37 26.83
CA ALA A 81 31.49 15.11 25.56
C ALA A 81 32.80 14.92 24.73
N HIS A 82 33.79 14.20 25.24
CA HIS A 82 35.09 13.94 24.56
C HIS A 82 35.02 12.77 23.55
N SER A 83 34.07 11.88 23.67
CA SER A 83 33.90 10.71 22.77
C SER A 83 33.35 11.08 21.40
N ARG A 84 32.54 12.14 21.30
CA ARG A 84 31.93 12.56 20.01
C ARG A 84 32.95 13.11 19.00
N ARG A 85 34.04 13.72 19.46
CA ARG A 85 35.11 14.24 18.57
C ARG A 85 36.01 13.13 18.02
N ARG A 86 36.14 11.99 18.72
CA ARG A 86 36.95 10.84 18.26
C ARG A 86 36.20 10.01 17.17
N ALA A 87 34.89 9.86 17.30
CA ALA A 87 34.07 9.17 16.29
C ALA A 87 34.06 9.92 14.93
N LEU A 88 34.08 11.27 14.97
CA LEU A 88 34.13 12.07 13.74
C LEU A 88 35.53 12.09 13.08
N ARG A 89 36.62 11.80 13.82
CA ARG A 89 37.99 11.72 13.25
C ARG A 89 38.30 10.37 12.62
N LEU A 90 37.55 9.29 12.93
CA LEU A 90 37.71 7.96 12.32
C LEU A 90 36.95 7.83 11.00
N LEU A 91 36.01 8.72 10.70
CA LEU A 91 35.30 8.79 9.41
C LEU A 91 36.08 9.60 8.34
N GLY A 92 37.21 10.24 8.72
CA GLY A 92 38.02 11.12 7.84
C GLY A 92 39.27 10.47 7.23
N LEU A 93 39.58 9.20 7.50
CA LEU A 93 40.83 8.56 7.06
C LEU A 93 40.60 7.24 6.30
N GLY A 94 39.72 7.27 5.29
CA GLY A 94 39.41 6.13 4.39
C GLY A 94 39.39 6.49 2.93
N ALA A 95 40.14 7.52 2.54
CA ALA A 95 40.34 7.82 1.13
C ALA A 95 41.64 7.20 0.66
N LEU A 96 41.62 5.98 0.17
CA LEU A 96 42.56 5.43 -0.83
C LEU A 96 42.18 3.96 -1.10
N THR A 97 41.39 3.72 -2.12
CA THR A 97 41.67 2.77 -3.20
C THR A 97 40.55 2.84 -4.24
N SER A 98 40.89 3.47 -5.33
CA SER A 98 40.12 3.53 -6.55
C SER A 98 40.14 2.15 -7.20
N THR A 99 39.04 1.39 -7.14
CA THR A 99 38.66 0.36 -8.15
C THR A 99 37.28 -0.31 -7.85
N VAL A 100 36.37 0.31 -7.11
CA VAL A 100 35.00 -0.20 -6.93
C VAL A 100 33.97 0.78 -7.49
N GLY A 101 34.38 1.65 -8.43
CA GLY A 101 33.57 2.75 -8.98
C GLY A 101 32.56 2.36 -10.06
N LEU A 102 32.26 1.09 -10.34
CA LEU A 102 31.35 0.74 -11.46
C LEU A 102 30.20 -0.21 -11.10
N VAL A 103 30.03 -0.60 -9.85
CA VAL A 103 28.89 -1.44 -9.40
C VAL A 103 27.94 -0.71 -8.45
N ALA A 104 28.31 0.48 -7.97
CA ALA A 104 27.52 1.25 -6.99
C ALA A 104 26.36 2.05 -7.60
N SER A 105 26.09 1.97 -8.90
CA SER A 105 25.03 2.75 -9.58
C SER A 105 23.66 2.08 -9.64
N ARG A 106 23.45 0.96 -8.92
CA ARG A 106 22.16 0.25 -8.88
C ARG A 106 21.76 -0.28 -7.50
N THR A 107 22.17 0.35 -6.43
CA THR A 107 21.48 0.12 -5.15
C THR A 107 20.17 0.92 -5.20
N PRO A 108 18.99 0.24 -5.18
CA PRO A 108 17.74 0.97 -5.06
C PRO A 108 17.84 1.82 -3.79
N SER A 109 17.55 3.11 -3.91
CA SER A 109 17.50 3.99 -2.75
C SER A 109 16.54 3.36 -1.75
N LEU A 110 16.96 3.22 -0.48
CA LEU A 110 16.15 2.63 0.59
C LEU A 110 14.90 3.47 0.92
N ARG A 111 14.73 4.61 0.24
CA ARG A 111 13.57 5.49 0.34
C ARG A 111 13.04 5.78 -1.04
N PRO A 112 11.71 5.65 -1.25
CA PRO A 112 11.08 6.02 -2.51
C PRO A 112 11.26 7.53 -2.75
N ASP A 113 11.45 7.92 -4.02
CA ASP A 113 11.61 9.33 -4.40
C ASP A 113 10.36 10.14 -4.06
N HIS A 114 9.19 9.55 -4.23
CA HIS A 114 7.92 10.17 -3.88
C HIS A 114 7.02 9.18 -3.13
N ALA A 115 6.47 9.64 -1.99
CA ALA A 115 5.52 8.86 -1.22
C ALA A 115 4.40 9.71 -0.63
N THR A 116 3.21 9.13 -0.54
CA THR A 116 2.05 9.72 0.10
C THR A 116 1.73 9.01 1.41
N GLY A 117 1.30 9.79 2.41
CA GLY A 117 0.76 9.28 3.66
C GLY A 117 -0.70 8.84 3.54
N LEU A 118 -1.27 8.42 4.66
CA LEU A 118 -2.67 8.04 4.79
C LEU A 118 -3.60 9.24 4.48
N GLY A 119 -4.57 9.03 3.57
CA GLY A 119 -5.53 10.05 3.17
C GLY A 119 -4.93 11.23 2.41
N ARG A 120 -3.66 11.14 2.01
CA ARG A 120 -2.96 12.17 1.24
C ARG A 120 -2.83 11.77 -0.21
N SER A 121 -2.91 12.74 -1.10
CA SER A 121 -2.57 12.63 -2.52
C SER A 121 -1.44 13.58 -2.87
N LEU A 122 -0.71 13.30 -3.94
CA LEU A 122 0.38 14.12 -4.45
C LEU A 122 0.24 14.22 -5.96
N GLN A 123 0.39 15.42 -6.50
CA GLN A 123 0.42 15.66 -7.95
C GLN A 123 1.84 16.05 -8.37
N LEU A 124 2.30 15.46 -9.45
CA LEU A 124 3.62 15.66 -10.05
C LEU A 124 3.44 15.90 -11.55
N THR A 125 4.38 16.61 -12.13
CA THR A 125 4.50 16.75 -13.58
C THR A 125 5.82 16.14 -14.01
N LEU A 126 5.77 15.19 -14.93
CA LEU A 126 6.95 14.54 -15.50
C LEU A 126 7.63 15.47 -16.52
N ALA A 127 8.83 15.09 -16.95
CA ALA A 127 9.65 15.92 -17.86
C ALA A 127 9.01 16.14 -19.24
N ASP A 128 8.15 15.23 -19.69
CA ASP A 128 7.40 15.34 -20.94
C ASP A 128 6.09 16.14 -20.81
N GLY A 129 5.81 16.68 -19.61
CA GLY A 129 4.56 17.37 -19.30
C GLY A 129 3.41 16.42 -18.90
N SER A 130 3.65 15.12 -18.79
CA SER A 130 2.66 14.18 -18.27
C SER A 130 2.30 14.50 -16.81
N GLY A 131 1.01 14.50 -16.49
CA GLY A 131 0.50 14.65 -15.14
C GLY A 131 0.45 13.28 -14.43
N LEU A 132 1.06 13.20 -13.26
CA LEU A 132 1.04 12.01 -12.41
C LEU A 132 0.39 12.36 -11.07
N THR A 133 -0.64 11.64 -10.67
CA THR A 133 -1.29 11.80 -9.37
C THR A 133 -1.15 10.52 -8.56
N LEU A 134 -0.63 10.64 -7.34
CA LEU A 134 -0.47 9.54 -6.40
C LEU A 134 -1.63 9.56 -5.39
N ASN A 135 -2.23 8.40 -5.16
CA ASN A 135 -3.29 8.21 -4.16
C ASN A 135 -2.70 7.95 -2.76
N THR A 136 -3.56 7.71 -1.79
CA THR A 136 -3.20 7.38 -0.40
C THR A 136 -2.20 6.22 -0.33
N ARG A 137 -1.21 6.31 0.60
CA ARG A 137 -0.20 5.28 0.90
C ARG A 137 0.53 4.76 -0.34
N THR A 138 0.76 5.61 -1.33
CA THR A 138 1.48 5.28 -2.55
C THR A 138 2.97 5.58 -2.39
N ALA A 139 3.82 4.78 -3.02
CA ALA A 139 5.26 4.99 -3.07
C ALA A 139 5.77 4.64 -4.46
N ILE A 140 6.55 5.55 -5.06
CA ILE A 140 7.14 5.41 -6.39
C ILE A 140 8.58 5.90 -6.41
N ASP A 141 9.36 5.36 -7.35
CA ASP A 141 10.61 5.96 -7.82
C ASP A 141 10.43 6.45 -9.25
N VAL A 142 11.21 7.48 -9.62
CA VAL A 142 11.27 8.03 -10.96
C VAL A 142 12.72 7.99 -11.42
N ASP A 143 13.15 6.83 -11.97
CA ASP A 143 14.56 6.55 -12.30
C ASP A 143 15.05 7.22 -13.58
N ASP A 144 14.14 7.52 -14.51
CA ASP A 144 14.36 8.18 -15.79
C ASP A 144 13.16 9.10 -16.02
N PRO A 145 13.28 10.21 -16.75
CA PRO A 145 12.19 11.17 -16.87
C PRO A 145 10.82 10.58 -17.23
N LEU A 146 10.80 9.37 -17.82
CA LEU A 146 9.56 8.69 -18.22
C LEU A 146 9.48 7.23 -17.74
N ARG A 147 10.33 6.83 -16.77
CA ARG A 147 10.29 5.50 -16.14
C ARG A 147 9.91 5.64 -14.68
N ILE A 148 8.82 5.02 -14.31
CA ILE A 148 8.23 5.08 -12.96
C ILE A 148 8.17 3.66 -12.40
N THR A 149 8.66 3.46 -11.19
CA THR A 149 8.51 2.20 -10.43
C THR A 149 7.45 2.37 -9.37
N LEU A 150 6.34 1.63 -9.47
CA LEU A 150 5.28 1.61 -8.45
C LEU A 150 5.55 0.52 -7.42
N HIS A 151 6.06 0.91 -6.25
CA HIS A 151 6.32 -0.02 -5.15
C HIS A 151 5.04 -0.47 -4.46
N ARG A 152 4.12 0.46 -4.21
CA ARG A 152 2.82 0.20 -3.57
C ARG A 152 1.83 1.32 -3.85
N GLY A 153 0.54 1.02 -3.62
CA GLY A 153 -0.53 2.01 -3.68
C GLY A 153 -1.12 2.15 -5.07
N GLU A 154 -1.44 3.35 -5.46
CA GLU A 154 -2.20 3.65 -6.67
C GLU A 154 -1.78 4.99 -7.27
N LEU A 155 -1.57 5.01 -8.56
CA LEU A 155 -1.28 6.22 -9.33
C LEU A 155 -2.28 6.41 -10.47
N TYR A 156 -2.41 7.65 -10.92
CA TYR A 156 -3.08 8.01 -12.16
C TYR A 156 -2.11 8.78 -13.03
N LEU A 157 -1.97 8.34 -14.28
CA LEU A 157 -1.16 8.97 -15.30
C LEU A 157 -2.04 9.60 -16.37
N GLN A 158 -1.72 10.83 -16.76
CA GLN A 158 -2.30 11.53 -17.90
C GLN A 158 -1.19 12.07 -18.78
N THR A 159 -1.02 11.50 -19.94
CA THR A 159 -0.06 12.03 -20.93
C THR A 159 -0.62 13.27 -21.64
N PRO A 160 0.24 14.19 -22.12
CA PRO A 160 -0.20 15.39 -22.84
C PRO A 160 -0.99 15.06 -24.11
N ALA A 161 -2.05 15.81 -24.37
CA ALA A 161 -2.87 15.62 -25.57
C ALA A 161 -2.16 16.06 -26.87
N THR A 162 -1.15 16.90 -26.75
CA THR A 162 -0.46 17.57 -27.86
C THR A 162 0.63 16.75 -28.53
N GLN A 163 1.02 15.61 -27.98
CA GLN A 163 2.02 14.70 -28.60
C GLN A 163 1.52 13.96 -29.86
N ARG A 164 0.50 14.50 -30.50
CA ARG A 164 -0.34 13.74 -31.42
C ARG A 164 0.27 13.33 -32.74
N LEU A 165 1.25 14.01 -33.34
CA LEU A 165 1.46 13.74 -34.77
C LEU A 165 2.85 14.05 -35.39
N SER A 166 3.83 14.55 -34.67
CA SER A 166 5.03 15.06 -35.37
C SER A 166 6.41 14.62 -34.86
N GLN A 167 6.48 13.91 -33.73
CA GLN A 167 7.76 13.40 -33.22
C GLN A 167 7.59 12.01 -32.61
N PRO A 168 8.56 11.11 -32.78
CA PRO A 168 8.58 9.83 -32.08
C PRO A 168 8.70 10.11 -30.56
N THR A 169 7.61 9.96 -29.86
CA THR A 169 7.55 10.18 -28.41
C THR A 169 8.11 8.98 -27.68
N THR A 170 9.03 9.23 -26.75
CA THR A 170 9.49 8.19 -25.83
C THR A 170 8.29 7.71 -25.01
N PRO A 171 8.01 6.41 -24.98
CA PRO A 171 6.88 5.91 -24.20
C PRO A 171 7.12 6.09 -22.70
N VAL A 172 6.07 6.45 -21.97
CA VAL A 172 6.10 6.38 -20.52
C VAL A 172 6.04 4.89 -20.13
N ILE A 173 6.96 4.49 -19.29
CA ILE A 173 7.08 3.13 -18.76
C ILE A 173 6.74 3.13 -17.27
N ILE A 174 5.83 2.26 -16.87
CA ILE A 174 5.56 2.02 -15.43
C ILE A 174 5.91 0.57 -15.11
N GLU A 175 6.78 0.39 -14.14
CA GLU A 175 7.13 -0.91 -13.58
C GLU A 175 6.38 -1.12 -12.25
N ALA A 176 5.71 -2.27 -12.11
CA ALA A 176 4.97 -2.60 -10.90
C ALA A 176 4.99 -4.13 -10.70
N ALA A 177 5.52 -4.59 -9.57
CA ALA A 177 5.85 -6.00 -9.37
C ALA A 177 6.71 -6.53 -10.55
N ASP A 178 6.32 -7.66 -11.13
CA ASP A 178 7.04 -8.27 -12.25
C ASP A 178 6.48 -7.84 -13.63
N HIS A 179 5.68 -6.76 -13.63
CA HIS A 179 5.03 -6.27 -14.84
C HIS A 179 5.57 -4.91 -15.25
N ARG A 180 5.62 -4.71 -16.56
CA ARG A 180 5.94 -3.44 -17.19
C ARG A 180 4.78 -3.00 -18.07
N LEU A 181 4.34 -1.75 -17.88
CA LEU A 181 3.29 -1.12 -18.68
C LEU A 181 3.92 0.01 -19.49
N GLY A 182 3.61 0.08 -20.78
CA GLY A 182 4.12 1.12 -21.67
C GLY A 182 3.01 1.76 -22.47
N THR A 183 3.07 3.11 -22.59
CA THR A 183 2.14 3.87 -23.41
C THR A 183 2.80 5.13 -23.97
N GLN A 184 2.37 5.53 -25.15
CA GLN A 184 2.74 6.84 -25.73
C GLN A 184 1.65 7.88 -25.46
N TYR A 185 0.40 7.46 -25.44
CA TYR A 185 -0.75 8.32 -25.18
C TYR A 185 -1.82 7.55 -24.44
N ALA A 186 -2.05 7.90 -23.18
CA ALA A 186 -3.12 7.33 -22.39
C ALA A 186 -3.48 8.18 -21.17
N ARG A 187 -4.67 7.95 -20.65
CA ARG A 187 -5.12 8.33 -19.31
C ARG A 187 -5.60 7.09 -18.59
N PHE A 188 -4.99 6.78 -17.47
CA PHE A 188 -5.31 5.57 -16.72
C PHE A 188 -4.87 5.63 -15.26
N GLY A 189 -5.56 4.85 -14.42
CA GLY A 189 -5.14 4.54 -13.06
C GLY A 189 -4.52 3.16 -12.99
N LEU A 190 -3.45 3.01 -12.21
CA LEU A 190 -2.80 1.73 -11.90
C LEU A 190 -2.74 1.56 -10.39
N ARG A 191 -3.34 0.50 -9.87
CA ARG A 191 -3.32 0.11 -8.46
C ARG A 191 -2.61 -1.21 -8.28
N ARG A 192 -1.67 -1.24 -7.34
CA ARG A 192 -1.02 -2.46 -6.88
C ARG A 192 -1.67 -2.91 -5.58
N HIS A 193 -2.29 -4.09 -5.61
CA HIS A 193 -2.87 -4.72 -4.43
C HIS A 193 -1.79 -5.36 -3.55
N SER A 194 -2.09 -5.56 -2.27
CA SER A 194 -1.19 -6.25 -1.32
C SER A 194 -0.88 -7.70 -1.73
N SER A 195 -1.76 -8.32 -2.50
CA SER A 195 -1.56 -9.64 -3.11
C SER A 195 -0.55 -9.65 -4.26
N GLY A 196 -0.05 -8.48 -4.69
CA GLY A 196 0.80 -8.33 -5.87
C GLY A 196 0.02 -8.16 -7.17
N ALA A 197 -1.26 -8.48 -7.23
CA ALA A 197 -2.10 -8.26 -8.40
C ALA A 197 -2.22 -6.76 -8.71
N LEU A 198 -2.27 -6.45 -10.02
CA LEU A 198 -2.46 -5.08 -10.49
C LEU A 198 -3.89 -4.90 -11.00
N GLN A 199 -4.47 -3.73 -10.70
CA GLN A 199 -5.71 -3.26 -11.30
C GLN A 199 -5.39 -2.06 -12.18
N LEU A 200 -5.74 -2.15 -13.45
CA LEU A 200 -5.54 -1.13 -14.46
C LEU A 200 -6.89 -0.59 -14.91
N ASN A 201 -7.11 0.71 -14.75
CA ASN A 201 -8.34 1.38 -15.13
C ASN A 201 -8.03 2.39 -16.24
N VAL A 202 -8.32 2.02 -17.47
CA VAL A 202 -8.05 2.85 -18.65
C VAL A 202 -9.22 3.80 -18.87
N GLU A 203 -8.95 5.08 -19.00
CA GLU A 203 -9.91 6.13 -19.39
C GLU A 203 -9.84 6.36 -20.90
N THR A 204 -8.62 6.53 -21.42
CA THR A 204 -8.36 6.68 -22.85
C THR A 204 -6.97 6.13 -23.21
N GLY A 205 -6.80 5.82 -24.49
CA GLY A 205 -5.51 5.35 -25.02
C GLY A 205 -5.36 3.84 -25.00
N ARG A 206 -4.14 3.38 -25.32
CA ARG A 206 -3.75 1.98 -25.32
C ARG A 206 -2.51 1.78 -24.46
N ILE A 207 -2.49 0.70 -23.73
CA ILE A 207 -1.39 0.35 -22.83
C ILE A 207 -0.95 -1.07 -23.19
N GLN A 208 0.32 -1.21 -23.49
CA GLN A 208 0.95 -2.52 -23.64
C GLN A 208 1.42 -3.02 -22.27
N VAL A 209 1.20 -4.29 -22.00
CA VAL A 209 1.54 -4.91 -20.72
C VAL A 209 2.47 -6.09 -20.97
N TRP A 210 3.62 -6.07 -20.29
CA TRP A 210 4.60 -7.15 -20.31
C TRP A 210 4.74 -7.76 -18.92
N HIS A 211 4.95 -9.06 -18.88
CA HIS A 211 5.40 -9.79 -17.71
C HIS A 211 6.81 -10.31 -17.98
N ALA A 212 7.78 -9.96 -17.14
CA ALA A 212 9.19 -10.11 -17.46
C ALA A 212 9.51 -9.42 -18.82
N SER A 213 9.91 -10.17 -19.81
CA SER A 213 10.19 -9.66 -21.18
C SER A 213 9.11 -10.02 -22.20
N ARG A 214 8.05 -10.72 -21.81
CA ARG A 214 7.01 -11.21 -22.71
C ARG A 214 5.82 -10.24 -22.72
N LEU A 215 5.39 -9.82 -23.90
CA LEU A 215 4.11 -9.09 -24.06
C LEU A 215 2.96 -10.03 -23.73
N ILE A 216 2.16 -9.71 -22.71
CA ILE A 216 1.02 -10.51 -22.26
C ILE A 216 -0.32 -9.94 -22.71
N GLY A 217 -0.32 -8.69 -23.21
CA GLY A 217 -1.53 -8.10 -23.77
C GLY A 217 -1.39 -6.61 -24.05
N THR A 218 -2.40 -6.12 -24.79
CA THR A 218 -2.59 -4.70 -25.03
C THR A 218 -4.06 -4.37 -24.73
N THR A 219 -4.30 -3.29 -23.99
CA THR A 219 -5.67 -2.88 -23.65
C THR A 219 -6.41 -2.43 -24.90
N ALA A 220 -7.73 -2.69 -24.94
CA ALA A 220 -8.60 -2.09 -25.94
C ALA A 220 -8.69 -0.56 -25.74
N ALA A 221 -9.05 0.15 -26.78
CA ALA A 221 -9.33 1.58 -26.69
C ALA A 221 -10.65 1.83 -25.93
N GLY A 222 -10.71 2.90 -25.17
CA GLY A 222 -11.90 3.33 -24.41
C GLY A 222 -11.82 2.97 -22.93
N ALA A 223 -12.82 3.42 -22.18
CA ALA A 223 -12.89 3.26 -20.73
C ALA A 223 -13.14 1.81 -20.34
N ARG A 224 -12.15 1.15 -19.76
CA ARG A 224 -12.18 -0.26 -19.35
C ARG A 224 -11.31 -0.51 -18.13
N SER A 225 -11.70 -1.52 -17.38
CA SER A 225 -10.93 -2.00 -16.22
C SER A 225 -10.36 -3.39 -16.50
N TYR A 226 -9.13 -3.59 -16.06
CA TYR A 226 -8.41 -4.86 -16.23
C TYR A 226 -7.78 -5.29 -14.90
N ARG A 227 -7.74 -6.59 -14.70
CA ARG A 227 -6.87 -7.24 -13.74
C ARG A 227 -5.65 -7.79 -14.47
N ILE A 228 -4.47 -7.54 -13.92
CA ILE A 228 -3.22 -8.07 -14.41
C ILE A 228 -2.64 -8.96 -13.32
N ASP A 229 -2.37 -10.19 -13.66
CA ASP A 229 -1.71 -11.16 -12.80
C ASP A 229 -0.77 -12.04 -13.64
N THR A 230 -0.19 -13.07 -13.04
CA THR A 230 0.72 -14.01 -13.72
C THR A 230 0.08 -14.75 -14.90
N ASN A 231 -1.25 -14.81 -14.96
CA ASN A 231 -2.00 -15.47 -16.03
C ASN A 231 -2.30 -14.54 -17.22
N GLY A 232 -2.10 -13.23 -17.04
CA GLY A 232 -2.24 -12.26 -18.12
C GLY A 232 -3.10 -11.05 -17.78
N LEU A 233 -3.58 -10.40 -18.85
CA LEU A 233 -4.46 -9.23 -18.82
C LEU A 233 -5.90 -9.71 -19.01
N GLN A 234 -6.73 -9.56 -17.98
CA GLN A 234 -8.14 -9.95 -17.98
C GLN A 234 -9.02 -8.71 -17.83
N GLU A 235 -9.99 -8.54 -18.72
CA GLU A 235 -10.99 -7.48 -18.58
C GLU A 235 -11.89 -7.78 -17.38
N ARG A 236 -12.13 -6.75 -16.56
CA ARG A 236 -12.96 -6.84 -15.36
C ARG A 236 -14.25 -6.06 -15.56
N ALA A 237 -15.36 -6.67 -15.20
CA ALA A 237 -16.64 -5.97 -15.13
C ALA A 237 -16.59 -4.86 -14.06
N ASN A 238 -17.33 -3.79 -14.28
CA ASN A 238 -17.51 -2.74 -13.30
C ASN A 238 -18.28 -3.29 -12.10
N ASP A 239 -17.71 -3.14 -10.91
CA ASP A 239 -18.30 -3.55 -9.62
C ASP A 239 -19.19 -2.47 -8.99
N GLY A 240 -19.51 -1.44 -9.77
CA GLY A 240 -20.34 -0.32 -9.33
C GLY A 240 -19.58 0.81 -8.64
N LEU A 241 -18.27 0.69 -8.46
CA LEU A 241 -17.41 1.78 -8.00
C LEU A 241 -16.73 2.48 -9.19
N ASP A 242 -16.73 3.81 -9.21
CA ASP A 242 -15.86 4.54 -10.12
C ASP A 242 -14.41 4.46 -9.61
N PRO A 243 -13.54 3.72 -10.32
CA PRO A 243 -12.18 3.47 -9.83
C PRO A 243 -11.26 4.70 -9.89
N LEU A 244 -11.71 5.81 -10.50
CA LEU A 244 -10.92 7.02 -10.67
C LEU A 244 -11.47 8.23 -9.91
N ALA A 245 -12.60 8.09 -9.20
CA ALA A 245 -13.26 9.16 -8.43
C ALA A 245 -12.38 9.70 -7.28
N TRP A 246 -11.46 8.89 -6.76
CA TRP A 246 -10.53 9.30 -5.70
C TRP A 246 -9.67 10.52 -6.07
N ARG A 247 -9.44 10.78 -7.36
CA ARG A 247 -8.72 11.99 -7.83
C ARG A 247 -9.41 13.28 -7.41
N GLN A 248 -10.71 13.21 -7.19
CA GLN A 248 -11.54 14.31 -6.71
C GLN A 248 -11.78 14.25 -5.19
N GLY A 249 -11.09 13.31 -4.49
CA GLY A 249 -11.27 13.08 -3.06
C GLY A 249 -12.60 12.41 -2.70
N THR A 250 -13.25 11.74 -3.67
CA THR A 250 -14.54 11.09 -3.50
C THR A 250 -14.49 9.60 -3.82
N MET A 251 -15.45 8.85 -3.27
CA MET A 251 -15.84 7.52 -3.72
C MET A 251 -17.22 7.65 -4.35
N VAL A 252 -17.36 7.24 -5.61
CA VAL A 252 -18.64 7.22 -6.33
C VAL A 252 -19.08 5.77 -6.47
N ALA A 253 -20.25 5.48 -5.91
CA ALA A 253 -20.86 4.15 -5.95
C ALA A 253 -22.19 4.19 -6.73
N THR A 254 -22.39 3.23 -7.64
CA THR A 254 -23.61 3.04 -8.40
C THR A 254 -24.01 1.57 -8.29
N ARG A 255 -24.90 1.26 -7.35
CA ARG A 255 -25.29 -0.12 -7.01
C ARG A 255 -24.04 -0.99 -6.70
N ALA A 256 -23.04 -0.42 -6.05
CA ALA A 256 -21.86 -1.16 -5.64
C ALA A 256 -22.17 -2.04 -4.42
N ARG A 257 -21.48 -3.17 -4.30
CA ARG A 257 -21.58 -4.02 -3.11
C ARG A 257 -21.02 -3.28 -1.90
N LEU A 258 -21.71 -3.39 -0.76
CA LEU A 258 -21.27 -2.77 0.50
C LEU A 258 -19.83 -3.19 0.85
N ALA A 259 -19.49 -4.46 0.70
CA ALA A 259 -18.13 -4.94 0.95
C ALA A 259 -17.09 -4.16 0.12
N ALA A 260 -17.33 -3.93 -1.18
CA ALA A 260 -16.41 -3.17 -2.03
C ALA A 260 -16.28 -1.70 -1.56
N CYS A 261 -17.38 -1.09 -1.12
CA CYS A 261 -17.36 0.27 -0.56
C CYS A 261 -16.55 0.32 0.74
N ILE A 262 -16.74 -0.65 1.64
CA ILE A 262 -16.01 -0.74 2.91
C ILE A 262 -14.51 -0.99 2.67
N ASP A 263 -14.15 -1.86 1.73
CA ASP A 263 -12.75 -2.11 1.36
C ASP A 263 -12.08 -0.85 0.79
N GLU A 264 -12.79 -0.08 -0.04
CA GLU A 264 -12.26 1.18 -0.55
C GLU A 264 -12.09 2.23 0.56
N LEU A 265 -13.09 2.40 1.44
CA LEU A 265 -13.02 3.33 2.58
C LEU A 265 -11.91 2.96 3.57
N ALA A 266 -11.63 1.66 3.76
CA ALA A 266 -10.57 1.16 4.63
C ALA A 266 -9.17 1.67 4.23
N ARG A 267 -8.96 1.98 2.96
CA ARG A 267 -7.67 2.52 2.46
C ARG A 267 -7.34 3.90 3.01
N TYR A 268 -8.34 4.69 3.38
CA TYR A 268 -8.21 6.10 3.75
C TYR A 268 -8.26 6.33 5.25
N ARG A 269 -8.29 5.27 6.06
CA ARG A 269 -8.25 5.38 7.52
C ARG A 269 -7.15 4.52 8.13
N SER A 270 -6.77 4.84 9.36
CA SER A 270 -5.93 3.97 10.20
C SER A 270 -6.76 2.85 10.82
N GLY A 271 -6.14 1.69 11.02
CA GLY A 271 -6.80 0.52 11.61
C GLY A 271 -7.61 -0.29 10.59
N TRP A 272 -8.38 -1.22 11.11
CA TRP A 272 -9.19 -2.15 10.32
C TRP A 272 -10.63 -1.67 10.21
N LEU A 273 -11.18 -1.75 9.02
CA LEU A 273 -12.59 -1.56 8.72
C LEU A 273 -13.04 -2.80 7.95
N VAL A 274 -13.94 -3.57 8.53
CA VAL A 274 -14.34 -4.89 8.02
C VAL A 274 -15.84 -4.93 7.81
N CYS A 275 -16.28 -5.53 6.72
CA CYS A 275 -17.68 -5.80 6.41
C CYS A 275 -18.05 -7.24 6.79
N ASP A 276 -19.13 -7.41 7.56
CA ASP A 276 -19.68 -8.75 7.82
C ASP A 276 -20.15 -9.40 6.52
N PRO A 277 -19.76 -10.64 6.23
CA PRO A 277 -20.16 -11.33 4.99
C PRO A 277 -21.69 -11.38 4.76
N ARG A 278 -22.49 -11.40 5.82
CA ARG A 278 -23.97 -11.45 5.72
C ARG A 278 -24.61 -10.22 5.08
N ILE A 279 -23.91 -9.07 5.10
CA ILE A 279 -24.37 -7.81 4.51
C ILE A 279 -23.48 -7.34 3.35
N ALA A 280 -22.52 -8.15 2.95
CA ALA A 280 -21.54 -7.83 1.92
C ALA A 280 -22.18 -7.40 0.58
N ASP A 281 -23.33 -8.00 0.24
CA ASP A 281 -24.02 -7.82 -1.03
C ASP A 281 -25.09 -6.70 -1.02
N LEU A 282 -25.28 -6.01 0.10
CA LEU A 282 -26.13 -4.82 0.13
C LEU A 282 -25.62 -3.80 -0.88
N GLN A 283 -26.54 -3.21 -1.62
CA GLN A 283 -26.20 -2.24 -2.67
C GLN A 283 -26.12 -0.83 -2.11
N VAL A 284 -25.06 -0.13 -2.49
CA VAL A 284 -24.78 1.25 -2.12
C VAL A 284 -24.77 2.10 -3.38
N SER A 285 -25.46 3.25 -3.33
CA SER A 285 -25.38 4.28 -4.38
C SER A 285 -25.21 5.63 -3.74
N GLY A 286 -24.25 6.43 -4.23
CA GLY A 286 -23.98 7.76 -3.72
C GLY A 286 -22.59 8.26 -4.01
N VAL A 287 -22.34 9.51 -3.62
CA VAL A 287 -21.02 10.16 -3.68
C VAL A 287 -20.56 10.43 -2.25
N PHE A 288 -19.42 9.89 -1.88
CA PHE A 288 -18.93 9.91 -0.51
C PHE A 288 -17.56 10.58 -0.43
N GLN A 289 -17.35 11.44 0.56
CA GLN A 289 -16.10 12.18 0.75
C GLN A 289 -15.04 11.30 1.46
N LEU A 290 -13.93 11.02 0.80
CA LEU A 290 -12.87 10.17 1.33
C LEU A 290 -12.09 10.79 2.51
N ARG A 291 -12.21 12.10 2.71
CA ARG A 291 -11.62 12.80 3.87
C ARG A 291 -12.40 12.62 5.18
N ASP A 292 -13.68 12.20 5.10
CA ASP A 292 -14.57 12.03 6.26
C ASP A 292 -15.19 10.63 6.28
N ILE A 293 -14.37 9.63 6.55
CA ILE A 293 -14.81 8.23 6.64
C ILE A 293 -15.85 8.03 7.74
N GLY A 294 -15.75 8.78 8.86
CA GLY A 294 -16.71 8.73 9.95
C GLY A 294 -18.12 9.14 9.50
N GLY A 295 -18.22 10.28 8.84
CA GLY A 295 -19.49 10.77 8.27
C GLY A 295 -20.07 9.83 7.22
N VAL A 296 -19.20 9.22 6.37
CA VAL A 296 -19.63 8.21 5.39
C VAL A 296 -20.24 6.99 6.08
N LEU A 297 -19.59 6.44 7.09
CA LEU A 297 -20.12 5.29 7.83
C LEU A 297 -21.44 5.61 8.51
N GLN A 298 -21.59 6.81 9.09
CA GLN A 298 -22.86 7.24 9.67
C GLN A 298 -23.97 7.38 8.63
N ALA A 299 -23.66 7.90 7.43
CA ALA A 299 -24.63 7.98 6.33
C ALA A 299 -25.09 6.58 5.89
N LEU A 300 -24.17 5.61 5.76
CA LEU A 300 -24.50 4.23 5.43
C LEU A 300 -25.38 3.58 6.51
N VAL A 301 -25.10 3.79 7.80
CA VAL A 301 -25.93 3.29 8.92
C VAL A 301 -27.36 3.87 8.91
N ARG A 302 -27.52 5.10 8.45
CA ARG A 302 -28.87 5.71 8.35
C ARG A 302 -29.71 5.18 7.19
N THR A 303 -29.06 4.68 6.14
CA THR A 303 -29.73 4.30 4.89
C THR A 303 -29.85 2.80 4.67
N LEU A 304 -29.06 2.00 5.37
CA LEU A 304 -29.02 0.55 5.24
C LEU A 304 -29.29 -0.12 6.60
N PRO A 305 -29.80 -1.36 6.62
CA PRO A 305 -30.03 -2.11 7.86
C PRO A 305 -28.71 -2.64 8.46
N ILE A 306 -27.82 -1.73 8.79
CA ILE A 306 -26.48 -2.02 9.30
C ILE A 306 -26.17 -1.16 10.53
N LYS A 307 -25.22 -1.61 11.33
CA LYS A 307 -24.61 -0.82 12.42
C LYS A 307 -23.10 -0.97 12.42
N THR A 308 -22.40 -0.04 13.03
CA THR A 308 -20.96 -0.13 13.25
C THR A 308 -20.70 -0.57 14.67
N ARG A 309 -19.81 -1.54 14.85
CA ARG A 309 -19.32 -2.01 16.14
C ARG A 309 -17.83 -1.75 16.23
N GLN A 310 -17.43 -0.95 17.20
CA GLN A 310 -16.02 -0.73 17.49
C GLN A 310 -15.58 -1.79 18.52
N ARG A 311 -14.71 -2.72 18.13
CA ARG A 311 -14.13 -3.71 19.03
C ARG A 311 -12.93 -3.16 19.79
N TRP A 312 -12.10 -2.33 19.11
CA TRP A 312 -10.89 -1.68 19.62
C TRP A 312 -10.76 -0.27 19.02
N PRO A 313 -9.91 0.62 19.54
CA PRO A 313 -9.71 1.96 18.98
C PRO A 313 -9.42 1.98 17.49
N TYR A 314 -8.82 0.89 16.97
CA TYR A 314 -8.42 0.77 15.56
C TYR A 314 -9.18 -0.33 14.79
N TRP A 315 -10.20 -0.98 15.40
CA TRP A 315 -10.97 -2.03 14.75
C TRP A 315 -12.45 -1.68 14.73
N THR A 316 -12.98 -1.46 13.53
CA THR A 316 -14.40 -1.19 13.30
C THR A 316 -14.99 -2.26 12.38
N GLU A 317 -16.09 -2.85 12.80
CA GLU A 317 -16.86 -3.79 12.00
C GLU A 317 -18.18 -3.16 11.58
N VAL A 318 -18.57 -3.37 10.34
CA VAL A 318 -19.89 -3.07 9.80
C VAL A 318 -20.68 -4.39 9.82
N ILE A 319 -21.74 -4.45 10.61
CA ILE A 319 -22.51 -5.66 10.89
C ILE A 319 -24.00 -5.41 10.66
N PRO A 320 -24.84 -6.45 10.53
CA PRO A 320 -26.30 -6.29 10.48
C PRO A 320 -26.85 -5.50 11.67
N ALA A 321 -27.91 -4.72 11.46
CA ALA A 321 -28.60 -3.94 12.51
C ALA A 321 -29.20 -4.82 13.59
#